data_42c3f4a9f90f94b5e88dcbaf6983c929
#
_entry.id   42c3f4a9f90f94b5e88dcbaf6983c929
#
_cell.length_a   1.000
_cell.length_b   1.000
_cell.length_c   1.000
_cell.angle_alpha   90.00
_cell.angle_beta   90.00
_cell.angle_gamma   90.00
#
_symmetry.space_group_name_H-M   'P 1'
#
loop_
_entity.id
_entity.type
_entity.pdbx_description
1 polymer ?
#
loop_
_entity_poly.entity_id
_entity_poly.type
_entity_poly.pdbx_seq_one_letter_code
_entity_poly.pdbx_strand_id
1 'polypeptide(L)'
;MGAFLDTALIAAVVSAAVTALGWIASHWSEQRLEARRRTERIVDVQWALLAEIESNLLRYEEIDLGEHGREMAEKIMKGRGRASFTPFVPRDPSEVIFEAFIPDIHILPTGTIRDVVAYYKQEYKLRELVEDLRSDRYAALDRDRKARLYGDYVWQIKTVVEWGERARAALAGQLGPEAAKNAINSRATGLSRVSET
;
A
#
# COMPACT_ATOMS: atom_id res chain seq x y z
N MET A 1 -18.77 -73.81 6.58
CA MET A 1 -18.24 -72.75 7.49
C MET A 1 -17.21 -71.84 6.81
N GLY A 2 -16.43 -72.27 5.80
CA GLY A 2 -15.43 -71.45 5.07
C GLY A 2 -16.04 -70.36 4.25
N ALA A 3 -17.11 -70.59 3.48
CA ALA A 3 -17.69 -69.62 2.57
C ALA A 3 -18.25 -68.34 3.22
N PHE A 4 -18.74 -68.42 4.46
CA PHE A 4 -19.20 -67.20 5.21
C PHE A 4 -18.07 -66.33 5.70
N LEU A 5 -16.93 -66.95 6.07
CA LEU A 5 -15.73 -66.20 6.48
C LEU A 5 -15.10 -65.44 5.30
N ASP A 6 -15.09 -66.05 4.12
CA ASP A 6 -14.57 -65.41 2.91
C ASP A 6 -15.42 -64.20 2.48
N THR A 7 -16.74 -64.33 2.56
CA THR A 7 -17.67 -63.21 2.21
C THR A 7 -17.55 -62.07 3.20
N ALA A 8 -17.41 -62.34 4.52
CA ALA A 8 -17.23 -61.33 5.53
C ALA A 8 -15.88 -60.58 5.39
N LEU A 9 -14.83 -61.31 5.03
CA LEU A 9 -13.50 -60.72 4.78
C LEU A 9 -13.53 -59.80 3.57
N ILE A 10 -14.13 -60.22 2.47
CA ILE A 10 -14.28 -59.37 1.26
C ILE A 10 -15.09 -58.10 1.58
N ALA A 11 -16.21 -58.25 2.29
CA ALA A 11 -17.02 -57.10 2.67
C ALA A 11 -16.25 -56.10 3.56
N ALA A 12 -15.43 -56.57 4.50
CA ALA A 12 -14.59 -55.77 5.35
C ALA A 12 -13.51 -55.00 4.55
N VAL A 13 -12.86 -55.68 3.61
CA VAL A 13 -11.83 -55.07 2.73
C VAL A 13 -12.46 -54.01 1.82
N VAL A 14 -13.61 -54.28 1.21
CA VAL A 14 -14.34 -53.32 0.39
C VAL A 14 -14.77 -52.11 1.19
N SER A 15 -15.31 -52.32 2.40
CA SER A 15 -15.71 -51.21 3.30
C SER A 15 -14.51 -50.36 3.70
N ALA A 16 -13.39 -50.98 4.06
CA ALA A 16 -12.16 -50.25 4.38
C ALA A 16 -11.63 -49.45 3.19
N ALA A 17 -11.67 -50.03 1.99
CA ALA A 17 -11.25 -49.34 0.76
C ALA A 17 -12.13 -48.13 0.42
N VAL A 18 -13.47 -48.27 0.53
CA VAL A 18 -14.41 -47.16 0.31
C VAL A 18 -14.20 -46.04 1.32
N THR A 19 -13.98 -46.40 2.60
CA THR A 19 -13.70 -45.43 3.67
C THR A 19 -12.39 -44.69 3.41
N ALA A 20 -11.33 -45.39 3.02
CA ALA A 20 -10.03 -44.80 2.69
C ALA A 20 -10.12 -43.88 1.48
N LEU A 21 -10.83 -44.25 0.42
CA LEU A 21 -11.06 -43.42 -0.75
C LEU A 21 -11.90 -42.17 -0.39
N GLY A 22 -12.91 -42.30 0.43
CA GLY A 22 -13.71 -41.18 0.94
C GLY A 22 -12.85 -40.19 1.73
N TRP A 23 -11.98 -40.67 2.61
CA TRP A 23 -11.07 -39.84 3.39
C TRP A 23 -10.04 -39.13 2.50
N ILE A 24 -9.46 -39.80 1.51
CA ILE A 24 -8.54 -39.23 0.54
C ILE A 24 -9.25 -38.12 -0.25
N ALA A 25 -10.45 -38.38 -0.77
CA ALA A 25 -11.20 -37.40 -1.55
C ALA A 25 -11.56 -36.15 -0.71
N SER A 26 -11.97 -36.36 0.55
CA SER A 26 -12.27 -35.29 1.51
C SER A 26 -11.03 -34.41 1.77
N HIS A 27 -9.91 -35.05 2.08
CA HIS A 27 -8.65 -34.38 2.35
C HIS A 27 -8.16 -33.54 1.16
N TRP A 28 -8.28 -34.07 -0.05
CA TRP A 28 -7.93 -33.33 -1.28
C TRP A 28 -8.84 -32.13 -1.54
N SER A 29 -10.14 -32.28 -1.22
CA SER A 29 -11.10 -31.17 -1.39
C SER A 29 -10.83 -30.04 -0.40
N GLU A 30 -10.50 -30.37 0.84
CA GLU A 30 -10.16 -29.40 1.89
C GLU A 30 -8.89 -28.61 1.52
N GLN A 31 -7.82 -29.29 1.08
CA GLN A 31 -6.59 -28.64 0.66
C GLN A 31 -6.81 -27.69 -0.54
N ARG A 32 -7.67 -28.07 -1.50
CA ARG A 32 -8.01 -27.20 -2.63
C ARG A 32 -8.80 -25.97 -2.20
N LEU A 33 -9.72 -26.13 -1.26
CA LEU A 33 -10.49 -25.02 -0.69
C LEU A 33 -9.61 -24.05 0.09
N GLU A 34 -8.70 -24.55 0.90
CA GLU A 34 -7.73 -23.70 1.62
C GLU A 34 -6.79 -22.96 0.67
N ALA A 35 -6.29 -23.61 -0.37
CA ALA A 35 -5.45 -22.99 -1.38
C ALA A 35 -6.20 -21.85 -2.12
N ARG A 36 -7.48 -22.07 -2.47
CA ARG A 36 -8.33 -21.04 -3.09
C ARG A 36 -8.56 -19.85 -2.16
N ARG A 37 -8.96 -20.10 -0.91
CA ARG A 37 -9.17 -19.05 0.10
C ARG A 37 -7.92 -18.24 0.34
N ARG A 38 -6.75 -18.90 0.35
CA ARG A 38 -5.46 -18.20 0.48
C ARG A 38 -5.19 -17.28 -0.72
N THR A 39 -5.45 -17.77 -1.94
CA THR A 39 -5.26 -16.96 -3.16
C THR A 39 -6.22 -15.77 -3.18
N GLU A 40 -7.50 -15.98 -2.86
CA GLU A 40 -8.50 -14.92 -2.77
C GLU A 40 -8.07 -13.85 -1.75
N ARG A 41 -7.65 -14.25 -0.55
CA ARG A 41 -7.16 -13.32 0.48
C ARG A 41 -5.95 -12.50 0.01
N ILE A 42 -5.01 -13.10 -0.73
CA ILE A 42 -3.87 -12.38 -1.29
C ILE A 42 -4.33 -11.30 -2.27
N VAL A 43 -5.26 -11.64 -3.15
CA VAL A 43 -5.82 -10.70 -4.14
C VAL A 43 -6.57 -9.56 -3.45
N ASP A 44 -7.40 -9.86 -2.47
CA ASP A 44 -8.16 -8.84 -1.71
C ASP A 44 -7.23 -7.84 -1.02
N VAL A 45 -6.15 -8.34 -0.41
CA VAL A 45 -5.14 -7.49 0.24
C VAL A 45 -4.40 -6.62 -0.77
N GLN A 46 -4.03 -7.17 -1.92
CA GLN A 46 -3.38 -6.39 -2.97
C GLN A 46 -4.29 -5.27 -3.49
N TRP A 47 -5.59 -5.53 -3.67
CA TRP A 47 -6.56 -4.49 -4.03
C TRP A 47 -6.70 -3.42 -2.95
N ALA A 48 -6.75 -3.81 -1.68
CA ALA A 48 -6.86 -2.87 -0.58
C ALA A 48 -5.64 -1.96 -0.47
N LEU A 49 -4.43 -2.53 -0.58
CA LEU A 49 -3.18 -1.76 -0.58
C LEU A 49 -3.07 -0.85 -1.81
N LEU A 50 -3.48 -1.33 -2.98
CA LEU A 50 -3.51 -0.52 -4.20
C LEU A 50 -4.42 0.69 -4.02
N ALA A 51 -5.64 0.50 -3.51
CA ALA A 51 -6.60 1.57 -3.27
C ALA A 51 -6.08 2.60 -2.24
N GLU A 52 -5.42 2.15 -1.16
CA GLU A 52 -4.82 3.06 -0.18
C GLU A 52 -3.68 3.88 -0.79
N ILE A 53 -2.78 3.26 -1.56
CA ILE A 53 -1.68 3.95 -2.25
C ILE A 53 -2.23 4.96 -3.26
N GLU A 54 -3.20 4.58 -4.09
CA GLU A 54 -3.83 5.49 -5.06
C GLU A 54 -4.49 6.68 -4.36
N SER A 55 -5.24 6.44 -3.30
CA SER A 55 -5.87 7.51 -2.49
C SER A 55 -4.83 8.48 -1.91
N ASN A 56 -3.68 7.96 -1.49
CA ASN A 56 -2.60 8.78 -0.96
C ASN A 56 -1.90 9.59 -2.06
N LEU A 57 -1.69 9.04 -3.24
CA LEU A 57 -1.07 9.72 -4.38
C LEU A 57 -1.93 10.83 -4.96
N LEU A 58 -3.27 10.67 -4.98
CA LEU A 58 -4.21 11.69 -5.47
C LEU A 58 -4.02 13.06 -4.80
N ARG A 59 -3.54 13.11 -3.56
CA ARG A 59 -3.28 14.35 -2.83
C ARG A 59 -2.21 15.22 -3.47
N TYR A 60 -1.32 14.63 -4.25
CA TYR A 60 -0.16 15.29 -4.84
C TYR A 60 -0.30 15.52 -6.35
N GLU A 61 -1.30 14.91 -7.01
CA GLU A 61 -1.47 14.97 -8.48
C GLU A 61 -1.75 16.39 -8.99
N GLU A 62 -2.44 17.23 -8.21
CA GLU A 62 -2.85 18.58 -8.61
C GLU A 62 -1.82 19.65 -8.24
N ILE A 63 -0.71 19.29 -7.59
CA ILE A 63 0.26 20.23 -7.04
C ILE A 63 1.57 20.19 -7.84
N ASP A 64 1.96 21.29 -8.47
CA ASP A 64 3.34 21.45 -8.89
C ASP A 64 4.23 21.64 -7.64
N LEU A 65 4.74 20.51 -7.14
CA LEU A 65 5.59 20.47 -5.95
C LEU A 65 6.87 21.34 -6.11
N GLY A 66 7.34 21.53 -7.35
CA GLY A 66 8.52 22.34 -7.62
C GLY A 66 8.23 23.83 -7.47
N GLU A 67 7.13 24.29 -8.05
CA GLU A 67 6.68 25.68 -7.96
C GLU A 67 6.22 25.99 -6.53
N HIS A 68 5.39 25.15 -5.93
CA HIS A 68 4.93 25.29 -4.56
C HIS A 68 6.10 25.42 -3.56
N GLY A 69 7.13 24.57 -3.71
CA GLY A 69 8.33 24.63 -2.86
C GLY A 69 9.08 25.96 -2.99
N ARG A 70 9.22 26.48 -4.22
CA ARG A 70 9.87 27.79 -4.48
C ARG A 70 9.08 28.94 -3.88
N GLU A 71 7.77 28.98 -4.11
CA GLU A 71 6.91 30.02 -3.55
C GLU A 71 6.94 30.06 -2.02
N MET A 72 6.90 28.88 -1.37
CA MET A 72 6.96 28.81 0.08
C MET A 72 8.32 29.22 0.62
N ALA A 73 9.42 28.81 -0.02
CA ALA A 73 10.75 29.27 0.34
C ALA A 73 10.86 30.80 0.24
N GLU A 74 10.33 31.41 -0.82
CA GLU A 74 10.29 32.86 -0.95
C GLU A 74 9.46 33.56 0.13
N LYS A 75 8.28 33.03 0.45
CA LYS A 75 7.41 33.55 1.53
C LYS A 75 8.13 33.49 2.88
N ILE A 76 8.82 32.38 3.18
CA ILE A 76 9.64 32.23 4.40
C ILE A 76 10.78 33.27 4.40
N MET A 77 11.48 33.44 3.31
CA MET A 77 12.64 34.37 3.20
C MET A 77 12.23 35.83 3.24
N LYS A 78 11.05 36.19 2.75
CA LYS A 78 10.49 37.57 2.79
C LYS A 78 10.06 38.00 4.19
N GLY A 79 9.81 37.03 5.12
CA GLY A 79 9.45 37.32 6.51
C GLY A 79 10.52 38.11 7.24
N ARG A 80 10.13 39.17 7.96
CA ARG A 80 11.05 40.05 8.72
C ARG A 80 10.83 39.86 10.23
N GLY A 81 11.93 39.74 10.98
CA GLY A 81 11.92 39.70 12.45
C GLY A 81 11.39 38.44 13.07
N ARG A 82 10.93 38.51 14.35
CA ARG A 82 10.36 37.40 15.11
C ARG A 82 9.05 36.83 14.52
N ALA A 83 8.37 37.57 13.65
CA ALA A 83 7.17 37.16 12.93
C ALA A 83 7.52 36.53 11.56
N SER A 84 8.58 35.72 11.50
CA SER A 84 8.89 34.99 10.26
C SER A 84 7.73 34.07 9.90
N PHE A 85 7.33 34.08 8.63
CA PHE A 85 6.27 33.23 8.12
C PHE A 85 6.56 31.74 8.44
N THR A 86 5.57 31.06 9.01
CA THR A 86 5.62 29.62 9.25
C THR A 86 4.56 28.97 8.37
N PRO A 87 4.92 28.14 7.38
CA PRO A 87 3.96 27.47 6.54
C PRO A 87 3.05 26.56 7.37
N PHE A 88 1.78 26.49 7.01
CA PHE A 88 0.89 25.48 7.53
C PHE A 88 1.16 24.16 6.78
N VAL A 89 1.45 23.11 7.54
CA VAL A 89 1.61 21.74 7.01
C VAL A 89 0.47 20.89 7.56
N PRO A 90 -0.42 20.37 6.69
CA PRO A 90 -1.51 19.50 7.13
C PRO A 90 -0.96 18.17 7.66
N ARG A 91 -1.69 17.55 8.59
CA ARG A 91 -1.42 16.16 9.00
C ARG A 91 -1.90 15.22 7.91
N ASP A 92 -1.10 14.22 7.63
CA ASP A 92 -1.51 13.12 6.76
C ASP A 92 -2.41 12.14 7.51
N PRO A 93 -3.43 11.56 6.83
CA PRO A 93 -4.20 10.45 7.37
C PRO A 93 -3.28 9.25 7.64
N SER A 94 -3.67 8.39 8.58
CA SER A 94 -2.93 7.17 8.91
C SER A 94 -3.06 6.11 7.81
N GLU A 95 -2.01 5.31 7.59
CA GLU A 95 -2.03 4.15 6.71
C GLU A 95 -2.73 2.97 7.41
N VAL A 96 -4.06 3.00 7.45
CA VAL A 96 -4.87 2.07 8.25
C VAL A 96 -4.78 0.64 7.71
N ILE A 97 -4.79 0.50 6.38
CA ILE A 97 -4.78 -0.81 5.72
C ILE A 97 -3.41 -1.46 5.86
N PHE A 98 -2.35 -0.72 5.55
CA PHE A 98 -0.99 -1.24 5.64
C PHE A 98 -0.62 -1.64 7.07
N GLU A 99 -0.92 -0.78 8.06
CA GLU A 99 -0.62 -1.06 9.47
C GLU A 99 -1.33 -2.33 9.96
N ALA A 100 -2.60 -2.51 9.58
CA ALA A 100 -3.36 -3.71 9.90
C ALA A 100 -2.79 -4.98 9.23
N PHE A 101 -2.06 -4.81 8.11
CA PHE A 101 -1.56 -5.90 7.31
C PHE A 101 -0.09 -6.25 7.53
N ILE A 102 0.67 -5.44 8.25
CA ILE A 102 2.10 -5.68 8.55
C ILE A 102 2.39 -7.12 9.02
N PRO A 103 1.61 -7.74 9.95
CA PRO A 103 1.87 -9.11 10.39
C PRO A 103 1.82 -10.15 9.28
N ASP A 104 1.00 -9.91 8.26
CA ASP A 104 0.74 -10.82 7.14
C ASP A 104 1.47 -10.40 5.84
N ILE A 105 2.39 -9.44 5.89
CA ILE A 105 3.08 -8.88 4.71
C ILE A 105 3.77 -9.96 3.87
N HIS A 106 4.17 -11.07 4.48
CA HIS A 106 4.84 -12.20 3.85
C HIS A 106 3.97 -12.96 2.84
N ILE A 107 2.64 -12.74 2.84
CA ILE A 107 1.75 -13.37 1.85
C ILE A 107 1.78 -12.67 0.49
N LEU A 108 2.27 -11.43 0.43
CA LEU A 108 2.43 -10.74 -0.86
C LEU A 108 3.52 -11.41 -1.72
N PRO A 109 3.39 -11.37 -3.06
CA PRO A 109 4.43 -11.83 -3.96
C PRO A 109 5.75 -11.07 -3.73
N THR A 110 6.87 -11.77 -3.77
CA THR A 110 8.20 -11.22 -3.46
C THR A 110 8.53 -9.95 -4.27
N GLY A 111 8.13 -9.89 -5.54
CA GLY A 111 8.34 -8.72 -6.39
C GLY A 111 7.57 -7.48 -5.96
N THR A 112 6.47 -7.65 -5.24
CA THR A 112 5.61 -6.56 -4.78
C THR A 112 6.00 -6.06 -3.38
N ILE A 113 6.42 -6.96 -2.50
CA ILE A 113 6.77 -6.64 -1.10
C ILE A 113 7.77 -5.48 -1.03
N ARG A 114 8.84 -5.54 -1.84
CA ARG A 114 9.92 -4.56 -1.81
C ARG A 114 9.41 -3.15 -2.06
N ASP A 115 8.62 -2.95 -3.10
CA ASP A 115 8.18 -1.62 -3.53
C ASP A 115 7.09 -1.08 -2.59
N VAL A 116 6.19 -1.95 -2.13
CA VAL A 116 5.17 -1.60 -1.11
C VAL A 116 5.84 -1.18 0.20
N VAL A 117 6.75 -1.98 0.73
CA VAL A 117 7.46 -1.65 1.99
C VAL A 117 8.31 -0.39 1.84
N ALA A 118 8.97 -0.21 0.68
CA ALA A 118 9.75 1.00 0.42
C ALA A 118 8.87 2.24 0.40
N TYR A 119 7.68 2.19 -0.23
CA TYR A 119 6.71 3.28 -0.25
C TYR A 119 6.30 3.68 1.18
N TYR A 120 5.78 2.74 1.98
CA TYR A 120 5.33 3.04 3.33
C TYR A 120 6.46 3.51 4.26
N LYS A 121 7.70 3.06 4.02
CA LYS A 121 8.86 3.61 4.72
C LYS A 121 9.11 5.08 4.39
N GLN A 122 8.84 5.53 3.17
CA GLN A 122 8.95 6.94 2.81
C GLN A 122 7.78 7.76 3.37
N GLU A 123 6.56 7.21 3.38
CA GLU A 123 5.41 7.83 4.05
C GLU A 123 5.68 8.02 5.55
N TYR A 124 6.23 7.01 6.22
CA TYR A 124 6.61 7.15 7.63
C TYR A 124 7.60 8.29 7.86
N LYS A 125 8.65 8.41 7.02
CA LYS A 125 9.61 9.52 7.11
C LYS A 125 8.97 10.88 6.84
N LEU A 126 8.03 10.94 5.89
CA LEU A 126 7.28 12.15 5.61
C LEU A 126 6.45 12.58 6.83
N ARG A 127 5.78 11.65 7.48
CA ARG A 127 5.00 11.87 8.70
C ARG A 127 5.87 12.43 9.83
N GLU A 128 7.04 11.84 10.09
CA GLU A 128 8.00 12.34 11.08
C GLU A 128 8.41 13.79 10.76
N LEU A 129 8.71 14.07 9.48
CA LEU A 129 9.08 15.41 9.04
C LEU A 129 7.92 16.42 9.18
N VAL A 130 6.68 15.99 8.92
CA VAL A 130 5.47 16.81 9.13
C VAL A 130 5.32 17.19 10.61
N GLU A 131 5.52 16.25 11.54
CA GLU A 131 5.48 16.55 12.98
C GLU A 131 6.60 17.53 13.39
N ASP A 132 7.79 17.37 12.83
CA ASP A 132 8.89 18.32 13.05
C ASP A 132 8.55 19.74 12.55
N LEU A 133 7.98 19.86 11.35
CA LEU A 133 7.56 21.14 10.77
C LEU A 133 6.40 21.80 11.52
N ARG A 134 5.62 21.05 12.25
CA ARG A 134 4.51 21.53 13.09
C ARG A 134 4.94 21.90 14.51
N SER A 135 6.17 21.61 14.88
CA SER A 135 6.68 21.82 16.22
C SER A 135 7.00 23.31 16.51
N ASP A 136 6.95 23.68 17.78
CA ASP A 136 7.42 24.99 18.24
C ASP A 136 8.90 25.21 17.95
N ARG A 137 9.70 24.12 17.86
CA ARG A 137 11.13 24.19 17.48
C ARG A 137 11.29 24.71 16.06
N TYR A 138 10.50 24.23 15.12
CA TYR A 138 10.50 24.74 13.75
C TYR A 138 10.08 26.22 13.72
N ALA A 139 9.01 26.56 14.44
CA ALA A 139 8.53 27.94 14.53
C ALA A 139 9.58 28.91 15.09
N ALA A 140 10.49 28.44 15.95
CA ALA A 140 11.57 29.22 16.54
C ALA A 140 12.84 29.35 15.66
N LEU A 141 12.96 28.58 14.57
CA LEU A 141 14.12 28.62 13.69
C LEU A 141 14.24 29.96 12.94
N ASP A 142 15.49 30.28 12.55
CA ASP A 142 15.73 31.33 11.58
C ASP A 142 15.15 30.98 10.19
N ARG A 143 14.94 32.00 9.36
CA ARG A 143 14.32 31.85 8.04
C ARG A 143 15.09 30.92 7.11
N ASP A 144 16.43 30.92 7.15
CA ASP A 144 17.26 30.12 6.25
C ASP A 144 17.14 28.62 6.60
N ARG A 145 17.06 28.27 7.90
CA ARG A 145 16.82 26.92 8.37
C ARG A 145 15.38 26.47 8.08
N LYS A 146 14.39 27.38 8.29
CA LYS A 146 12.99 27.09 7.93
C LYS A 146 12.84 26.77 6.45
N ALA A 147 13.42 27.59 5.59
CA ALA A 147 13.34 27.39 4.14
C ALA A 147 14.00 26.08 3.70
N ARG A 148 15.15 25.72 4.29
CA ARG A 148 15.81 24.42 4.01
C ARG A 148 14.95 23.24 4.45
N LEU A 149 14.46 23.22 5.69
CA LEU A 149 13.61 22.14 6.18
C LEU A 149 12.31 21.99 5.37
N TYR A 150 11.75 23.12 4.91
CA TYR A 150 10.60 23.06 4.02
C TYR A 150 10.97 22.51 2.64
N GLY A 151 12.16 22.82 2.13
CA GLY A 151 12.71 22.20 0.93
C GLY A 151 12.87 20.69 1.06
N ASP A 152 13.39 20.22 2.21
CA ASP A 152 13.52 18.80 2.52
C ASP A 152 12.14 18.10 2.56
N TYR A 153 11.12 18.76 3.10
CA TYR A 153 9.73 18.28 3.09
C TYR A 153 9.20 18.11 1.66
N VAL A 154 9.36 19.12 0.81
CA VAL A 154 8.94 19.02 -0.60
C VAL A 154 9.68 17.91 -1.35
N TRP A 155 10.98 17.77 -1.08
CA TRP A 155 11.77 16.67 -1.65
C TRP A 155 11.28 15.31 -1.15
N GLN A 156 10.95 15.19 0.13
CA GLN A 156 10.41 13.94 0.70
C GLN A 156 9.06 13.58 0.09
N ILE A 157 8.17 14.55 -0.18
CA ILE A 157 6.91 14.29 -0.90
C ILE A 157 7.21 13.73 -2.30
N LYS A 158 8.15 14.32 -3.06
CA LYS A 158 8.53 13.79 -4.39
C LYS A 158 9.02 12.34 -4.30
N THR A 159 9.79 12.03 -3.26
CA THR A 159 10.28 10.67 -3.01
C THR A 159 9.13 9.71 -2.69
N VAL A 160 8.14 10.14 -1.90
CA VAL A 160 6.93 9.36 -1.61
C VAL A 160 6.15 9.08 -2.89
N VAL A 161 5.93 10.10 -3.72
CA VAL A 161 5.23 9.94 -5.00
C VAL A 161 5.96 8.94 -5.91
N GLU A 162 7.29 9.06 -6.04
CA GLU A 162 8.09 8.12 -6.86
C GLU A 162 7.95 6.67 -6.41
N TRP A 163 8.08 6.42 -5.09
CA TRP A 163 7.93 5.07 -4.55
C TRP A 163 6.47 4.58 -4.59
N GLY A 164 5.51 5.49 -4.43
CA GLY A 164 4.08 5.17 -4.56
C GLY A 164 3.73 4.71 -5.97
N GLU A 165 4.24 5.39 -6.99
CA GLU A 165 4.07 4.98 -8.38
C GLU A 165 4.68 3.59 -8.68
N ARG A 166 5.84 3.29 -8.10
CA ARG A 166 6.47 1.96 -8.23
C ARG A 166 5.63 0.88 -7.54
N ALA A 167 5.17 1.14 -6.31
CA ALA A 167 4.34 0.21 -5.56
C ALA A 167 2.99 -0.04 -6.27
N ARG A 168 2.35 1.02 -6.78
CA ARG A 168 1.13 0.95 -7.59
C ARG A 168 1.33 0.09 -8.83
N ALA A 169 2.39 0.33 -9.58
CA ALA A 169 2.71 -0.44 -10.78
C ALA A 169 2.99 -1.94 -10.46
N ALA A 170 3.70 -2.22 -9.36
CA ALA A 170 3.99 -3.57 -8.93
C ALA A 170 2.71 -4.33 -8.53
N LEU A 171 1.80 -3.70 -7.78
CA LEU A 171 0.50 -4.26 -7.39
C LEU A 171 -0.41 -4.48 -8.61
N ALA A 172 -0.57 -3.46 -9.45
CA ALA A 172 -1.40 -3.53 -10.64
C ALA A 172 -0.91 -4.62 -11.63
N GLY A 173 0.40 -4.79 -11.76
CA GLY A 173 1.00 -5.85 -12.57
C GLY A 173 0.69 -7.26 -12.08
N GLN A 174 0.53 -7.46 -10.77
CA GLN A 174 0.13 -8.74 -10.18
C GLN A 174 -1.37 -9.02 -10.30
N LEU A 175 -2.19 -7.97 -10.18
CA LEU A 175 -3.65 -8.06 -10.24
C LEU A 175 -4.19 -8.24 -11.68
N GLY A 176 -3.34 -8.02 -12.68
CA GLY A 176 -3.68 -8.26 -14.08
C GLY A 176 -4.13 -7.01 -14.85
N PRO A 177 -4.52 -7.19 -16.15
CA PRO A 177 -4.71 -6.07 -17.08
C PRO A 177 -5.85 -5.11 -16.71
N GLU A 178 -6.87 -5.55 -16.01
CA GLU A 178 -7.97 -4.69 -15.53
C GLU A 178 -7.48 -3.70 -14.47
N ALA A 179 -6.68 -4.17 -13.52
CA ALA A 179 -6.08 -3.32 -12.50
C ALA A 179 -5.11 -2.31 -13.11
N ALA A 180 -4.30 -2.75 -14.07
CA ALA A 180 -3.37 -1.89 -14.79
C ALA A 180 -4.09 -0.79 -15.58
N LYS A 181 -5.23 -1.10 -16.22
CA LYS A 181 -6.07 -0.09 -16.91
C LYS A 181 -6.67 0.92 -15.94
N ASN A 182 -7.19 0.46 -14.80
CA ASN A 182 -7.79 1.34 -13.80
C ASN A 182 -6.76 2.29 -13.18
N ALA A 183 -5.56 1.80 -12.90
CA ALA A 183 -4.44 2.60 -12.42
C ALA A 183 -3.98 3.68 -13.44
N ILE A 184 -4.10 3.40 -14.74
CA ILE A 184 -3.80 4.37 -15.82
C ILE A 184 -4.94 5.39 -15.96
N ASN A 185 -6.20 4.95 -15.87
CA ASN A 185 -7.36 5.80 -16.05
C ASN A 185 -7.56 6.79 -14.90
N SER A 186 -7.23 6.43 -13.67
CA SER A 186 -7.26 7.36 -12.54
C SER A 186 -6.32 8.55 -12.78
N ARG A 187 -5.15 8.29 -13.36
CA ARG A 187 -4.17 9.32 -13.77
C ARG A 187 -4.68 10.23 -14.89
N ALA A 188 -5.37 9.66 -15.89
CA ALA A 188 -5.94 10.43 -17.00
C ALA A 188 -7.10 11.35 -16.56
N THR A 189 -7.88 10.91 -15.58
CA THR A 189 -9.03 11.68 -15.06
C THR A 189 -8.57 12.82 -14.15
N GLY A 190 -7.46 12.66 -13.42
CA GLY A 190 -6.82 13.75 -12.66
C GLY A 190 -6.31 14.86 -13.57
N LEU A 191 -5.65 14.50 -14.67
CA LEU A 191 -5.11 15.46 -15.63
C LEU A 191 -6.18 16.25 -16.42
N SER A 192 -7.37 15.68 -16.67
CA SER A 192 -8.45 16.35 -17.41
C SER A 192 -9.17 17.43 -16.58
N ARG A 193 -9.17 17.35 -15.26
CA ARG A 193 -9.78 18.36 -14.39
C ARG A 193 -8.94 19.63 -14.26
N VAL A 194 -7.63 19.55 -14.48
CA VAL A 194 -6.70 20.70 -14.38
C VAL A 194 -6.78 21.59 -15.63
N SER A 195 -7.30 21.10 -16.77
CA SER A 195 -7.42 21.88 -18.02
C SER A 195 -8.72 22.70 -18.12
N GLU A 196 -9.64 22.58 -17.17
CA GLU A 196 -10.95 23.27 -17.19
C GLU A 196 -11.10 24.37 -16.10
N THR A 197 -10.04 24.67 -15.33
CA THR A 197 -9.97 25.79 -14.38
C THR A 197 -8.90 26.79 -14.75
#